data_75afa334ec9f0a4b8449ed1abc041729
#
_entry.id   75afa334ec9f0a4b8449ed1abc041729
#
_cell.length_a   1.000
_cell.length_b   1.000
_cell.length_c   1.000
_cell.angle_alpha   90.00
_cell.angle_beta   90.00
_cell.angle_gamma   90.00
#
_symmetry.space_group_name_H-M   'P 1'
#
loop_
_entity.id
_entity.type
_entity.pdbx_description
1 polymer ?
#
loop_
_entity_poly.entity_id
_entity_poly.type
_entity_poly.pdbx_seq_one_letter_code
_entity_poly.pdbx_strand_id
1 'polypeptide(L)'
;ARIGDFDDAIAHYRAALDISHDFVEAWSTLGALYKALGRYDEAEECCLRACELAPRDAAIRHVLATVYFEQARVDEAIAAVRQSLALDPDDPSAHSTLLRMLWYSDRAAPPEIFEEHKAWAARHERTPAAGATPHANDRDPARRLRVGFVSPYIHKHAVTFFLESVIEHHDRAALEIFLYADVARPDDYSRRLEKYGAHWRSTVDLDHAALAQRVRNDAIDILVDLSGHTANNR
;
A
#
# COMPACT_ATOMS: atom_id res chain seq x y z
N ALA A 1 -14.60 -9.83 -4.97
CA ALA A 1 -14.91 -11.11 -5.59
C ALA A 1 -15.59 -12.03 -4.58
N ARG A 2 -16.51 -12.90 -4.99
CA ARG A 2 -17.14 -13.93 -4.16
C ARG A 2 -16.23 -15.15 -4.19
N ILE A 3 -16.23 -15.98 -3.13
CA ILE A 3 -15.38 -17.19 -3.05
C ILE A 3 -15.63 -18.12 -4.26
N GLY A 4 -16.86 -18.26 -4.74
CA GLY A 4 -17.18 -19.05 -5.93
C GLY A 4 -16.52 -18.57 -7.23
N ASP A 5 -16.26 -17.27 -7.36
CA ASP A 5 -15.60 -16.70 -8.54
C ASP A 5 -14.11 -17.14 -8.62
N PHE A 6 -13.47 -17.40 -7.47
CA PHE A 6 -12.08 -17.86 -7.41
C PHE A 6 -11.94 -19.34 -7.76
N ASP A 7 -12.87 -20.20 -7.31
CA ASP A 7 -12.83 -21.63 -7.58
C ASP A 7 -13.02 -21.91 -9.08
N ASP A 8 -13.93 -21.20 -9.74
CA ASP A 8 -14.14 -21.29 -11.18
C ASP A 8 -12.90 -20.80 -11.95
N ALA A 9 -12.28 -19.69 -11.52
CA ALA A 9 -11.06 -19.19 -12.14
C ALA A 9 -9.90 -20.21 -12.00
N ILE A 10 -9.72 -20.79 -10.83
CA ILE A 10 -8.71 -21.83 -10.58
C ILE A 10 -8.95 -23.04 -11.50
N ALA A 11 -10.20 -23.50 -11.63
CA ALA A 11 -10.53 -24.63 -12.51
C ALA A 11 -10.16 -24.33 -13.98
N HIS A 12 -10.47 -23.12 -14.47
CA HIS A 12 -10.13 -22.72 -15.84
C HIS A 12 -8.62 -22.63 -16.08
N TYR A 13 -7.84 -22.06 -15.16
CA TYR A 13 -6.39 -21.99 -15.32
C TYR A 13 -5.74 -23.37 -15.24
N ARG A 14 -6.22 -24.28 -14.36
CA ARG A 14 -5.76 -25.65 -14.33
C ARG A 14 -6.03 -26.37 -15.64
N ALA A 15 -7.24 -26.25 -16.19
CA ALA A 15 -7.57 -26.84 -17.50
C ALA A 15 -6.70 -26.27 -18.63
N ALA A 16 -6.34 -24.99 -18.58
CA ALA A 16 -5.40 -24.39 -19.53
C ALA A 16 -3.99 -24.99 -19.39
N LEU A 17 -3.53 -25.27 -18.17
CA LEU A 17 -2.25 -25.91 -17.90
C LEU A 17 -2.22 -27.39 -18.29
N ASP A 18 -3.33 -28.09 -18.24
CA ASP A 18 -3.46 -29.45 -18.76
C ASP A 18 -3.24 -29.51 -20.29
N ILE A 19 -3.54 -28.39 -21.00
CA ILE A 19 -3.32 -28.26 -22.44
C ILE A 19 -1.90 -27.76 -22.74
N SER A 20 -1.41 -26.77 -21.98
CA SER A 20 -0.08 -26.17 -22.15
C SER A 20 0.59 -25.98 -20.80
N HIS A 21 1.48 -26.92 -20.44
CA HIS A 21 2.19 -26.92 -19.17
C HIS A 21 3.22 -25.79 -19.01
N ASP A 22 3.54 -25.10 -20.10
CA ASP A 22 4.49 -23.96 -20.17
C ASP A 22 3.80 -22.59 -20.25
N PHE A 23 2.48 -22.54 -20.00
CA PHE A 23 1.73 -21.29 -20.02
C PHE A 23 2.01 -20.44 -18.76
N VAL A 24 3.00 -19.55 -18.88
CA VAL A 24 3.53 -18.73 -17.77
C VAL A 24 2.45 -17.91 -17.07
N GLU A 25 1.58 -17.26 -17.86
CA GLU A 25 0.51 -16.41 -17.33
C GLU A 25 -0.50 -17.20 -16.48
N ALA A 26 -0.76 -18.45 -16.86
CA ALA A 26 -1.64 -19.33 -16.07
C ALA A 26 -0.99 -19.68 -14.73
N TRP A 27 0.29 -20.05 -14.71
CA TRP A 27 1.04 -20.31 -13.49
C TRP A 27 1.11 -19.09 -12.57
N SER A 28 1.46 -17.92 -13.11
CA SER A 28 1.57 -16.68 -12.32
C SER A 28 0.23 -16.23 -11.74
N THR A 29 -0.86 -16.36 -12.52
CA THR A 29 -2.21 -16.00 -12.07
C THR A 29 -2.72 -16.98 -11.00
N LEU A 30 -2.49 -18.29 -11.16
CA LEU A 30 -2.81 -19.27 -10.13
C LEU A 30 -2.07 -18.99 -8.82
N GLY A 31 -0.78 -18.64 -8.89
CA GLY A 31 0.00 -18.24 -7.72
C GLY A 31 -0.63 -17.07 -6.99
N ALA A 32 -1.04 -16.03 -7.72
CA ALA A 32 -1.72 -14.87 -7.13
C ALA A 32 -3.11 -15.21 -6.54
N LEU A 33 -3.88 -16.08 -7.21
CA LEU A 33 -5.19 -16.54 -6.72
C LEU A 33 -5.05 -17.39 -5.46
N TYR A 34 -4.14 -18.36 -5.43
CA TYR A 34 -3.88 -19.17 -4.26
C TYR A 34 -3.39 -18.34 -3.07
N LYS A 35 -2.51 -17.37 -3.31
CA LYS A 35 -2.10 -16.42 -2.28
C LYS A 35 -3.29 -15.64 -1.71
N ALA A 36 -4.19 -15.14 -2.56
CA ALA A 36 -5.39 -14.40 -2.14
C ALA A 36 -6.36 -15.26 -1.30
N LEU A 37 -6.33 -16.58 -1.49
CA LEU A 37 -7.11 -17.55 -0.72
C LEU A 37 -6.40 -18.08 0.54
N GLY A 38 -5.17 -17.61 0.82
CA GLY A 38 -4.35 -18.11 1.94
C GLY A 38 -3.77 -19.51 1.72
N ARG A 39 -3.78 -20.00 0.48
CA ARG A 39 -3.24 -21.31 0.06
C ARG A 39 -1.78 -21.12 -0.36
N TYR A 40 -0.92 -20.86 0.61
CA TYR A 40 0.44 -20.36 0.33
C TYR A 40 1.36 -21.42 -0.28
N ASP A 41 1.20 -22.70 0.05
CA ASP A 41 2.04 -23.76 -0.49
C ASP A 41 1.78 -23.97 -1.99
N GLU A 42 0.50 -23.97 -2.41
CA GLU A 42 0.15 -24.04 -3.82
C GLU A 42 0.52 -22.75 -4.57
N ALA A 43 0.45 -21.61 -3.89
CA ALA A 43 0.90 -20.33 -4.47
C ALA A 43 2.40 -20.36 -4.74
N GLU A 44 3.21 -20.89 -3.80
CA GLU A 44 4.66 -21.04 -3.95
C GLU A 44 4.99 -21.95 -5.13
N GLU A 45 4.38 -23.14 -5.22
CA GLU A 45 4.59 -24.08 -6.32
C GLU A 45 4.32 -23.43 -7.69
N CYS A 46 3.20 -22.74 -7.81
CA CYS A 46 2.83 -22.04 -9.05
C CYS A 46 3.83 -20.93 -9.39
N CYS A 47 4.22 -20.11 -8.40
CA CYS A 47 5.17 -19.02 -8.62
C CYS A 47 6.58 -19.53 -8.99
N LEU A 48 7.06 -20.61 -8.34
CA LEU A 48 8.33 -21.24 -8.68
C LEU A 48 8.33 -21.76 -10.11
N ARG A 49 7.24 -22.44 -10.51
CA ARG A 49 7.12 -22.91 -11.89
C ARG A 49 7.10 -21.77 -12.91
N ALA A 50 6.38 -20.70 -12.61
CA ALA A 50 6.37 -19.50 -13.45
C ALA A 50 7.76 -18.85 -13.54
N CYS A 51 8.52 -18.78 -12.43
CA CYS A 51 9.90 -18.28 -12.42
C CYS A 51 10.88 -19.15 -13.22
N GLU A 52 10.68 -20.47 -13.26
CA GLU A 52 11.48 -21.37 -14.11
C GLU A 52 11.23 -21.12 -15.60
N LEU A 53 9.96 -20.92 -15.97
CA LEU A 53 9.56 -20.69 -17.36
C LEU A 53 9.92 -19.28 -17.83
N ALA A 54 9.83 -18.29 -16.95
CA ALA A 54 10.13 -16.89 -17.22
C ALA A 54 11.12 -16.30 -16.22
N PRO A 55 12.42 -16.68 -16.25
CA PRO A 55 13.40 -16.32 -15.23
C PRO A 55 13.73 -14.82 -15.17
N ARG A 56 13.36 -14.05 -16.17
CA ARG A 56 13.58 -12.59 -16.23
C ARG A 56 12.31 -11.77 -15.97
N ASP A 57 11.24 -12.40 -15.54
CA ASP A 57 10.01 -11.69 -15.17
C ASP A 57 10.10 -11.20 -13.72
N ALA A 58 10.17 -9.87 -13.55
CA ALA A 58 10.25 -9.21 -12.25
C ALA A 58 8.96 -9.35 -11.46
N ALA A 59 7.80 -9.28 -12.12
CA ALA A 59 6.51 -9.31 -11.47
C ALA A 59 6.24 -10.67 -10.80
N ILE A 60 6.60 -11.77 -11.44
CA ILE A 60 6.45 -13.12 -10.87
C ILE A 60 7.31 -13.27 -9.61
N ARG A 61 8.55 -12.77 -9.64
CA ARG A 61 9.43 -12.77 -8.45
C ARG A 61 8.89 -11.92 -7.32
N HIS A 62 8.27 -10.79 -7.63
CA HIS A 62 7.60 -9.95 -6.64
C HIS A 62 6.41 -10.70 -5.99
N VAL A 63 5.60 -11.41 -6.78
CA VAL A 63 4.51 -12.25 -6.23
C VAL A 63 5.08 -13.33 -5.32
N LEU A 64 6.11 -14.06 -5.76
CA LEU A 64 6.78 -15.09 -4.94
C LEU A 64 7.31 -14.52 -3.61
N ALA A 65 7.92 -13.33 -3.64
CA ALA A 65 8.37 -12.65 -2.43
C ALA A 65 7.22 -12.41 -1.44
N THR A 66 6.06 -11.99 -1.95
CA THR A 66 4.88 -11.80 -1.08
C THR A 66 4.34 -13.13 -0.54
N VAL A 67 4.42 -14.22 -1.29
CA VAL A 67 4.05 -15.56 -0.81
C VAL A 67 4.95 -15.99 0.34
N TYR A 68 6.29 -15.89 0.20
CA TYR A 68 7.22 -16.19 1.27
C TYR A 68 6.97 -15.34 2.52
N PHE A 69 6.63 -14.08 2.34
CA PHE A 69 6.33 -13.19 3.47
C PHE A 69 5.08 -13.64 4.25
N GLU A 70 4.02 -14.05 3.55
CA GLU A 70 2.80 -14.58 4.19
C GLU A 70 3.04 -15.92 4.91
N GLN A 71 4.05 -16.69 4.48
CA GLN A 71 4.54 -17.89 5.17
C GLN A 71 5.50 -17.58 6.34
N ALA A 72 5.73 -16.30 6.69
CA ALA A 72 6.71 -15.83 7.66
C ALA A 72 8.18 -16.19 7.33
N ARG A 73 8.48 -16.50 6.07
CA ARG A 73 9.84 -16.77 5.56
C ARG A 73 10.49 -15.45 5.09
N VAL A 74 10.77 -14.57 6.06
CA VAL A 74 11.13 -13.17 5.80
C VAL A 74 12.42 -13.02 5.00
N ASP A 75 13.46 -13.80 5.30
CA ASP A 75 14.74 -13.71 4.59
C ASP A 75 14.61 -14.12 3.12
N GLU A 76 13.83 -15.16 2.83
CA GLU A 76 13.56 -15.64 1.47
C GLU A 76 12.69 -14.64 0.71
N ALA A 77 11.73 -14.02 1.38
CA ALA A 77 10.93 -12.95 0.83
C ALA A 77 11.79 -11.74 0.43
N ILE A 78 12.71 -11.30 1.30
CA ILE A 78 13.66 -10.22 1.00
C ILE A 78 14.57 -10.59 -0.18
N ALA A 79 15.08 -11.82 -0.22
CA ALA A 79 15.91 -12.27 -1.33
C ALA A 79 15.14 -12.27 -2.66
N ALA A 80 13.89 -12.73 -2.68
CA ALA A 80 13.06 -12.76 -3.88
C ALA A 80 12.67 -11.35 -4.37
N VAL A 81 12.31 -10.43 -3.47
CA VAL A 81 11.98 -9.05 -3.89
C VAL A 81 13.22 -8.28 -4.35
N ARG A 82 14.41 -8.54 -3.78
CA ARG A 82 15.67 -7.97 -4.29
C ARG A 82 16.00 -8.49 -5.69
N GLN A 83 15.71 -9.75 -5.99
CA GLN A 83 15.82 -10.29 -7.35
C GLN A 83 14.84 -9.63 -8.32
N SER A 84 13.61 -9.37 -7.89
CA SER A 84 12.63 -8.60 -8.67
C SER A 84 13.17 -7.21 -9.01
N LEU A 85 13.67 -6.47 -8.02
CA LEU A 85 14.25 -5.13 -8.20
C LEU A 85 15.54 -5.12 -9.02
N ALA A 86 16.30 -6.23 -9.04
CA ALA A 86 17.46 -6.36 -9.93
C ALA A 86 17.04 -6.48 -11.40
N LEU A 87 15.84 -6.99 -11.69
CA LEU A 87 15.27 -7.09 -13.03
C LEU A 87 14.51 -5.82 -13.44
N ASP A 88 13.78 -5.23 -12.52
CA ASP A 88 13.07 -3.95 -12.70
C ASP A 88 13.34 -3.03 -11.50
N PRO A 89 14.41 -2.23 -11.56
CA PRO A 89 14.78 -1.33 -10.47
C PRO A 89 13.80 -0.18 -10.24
N ASP A 90 12.97 0.15 -11.21
CA ASP A 90 12.08 1.29 -11.18
C ASP A 90 10.65 0.94 -10.75
N ASP A 91 10.38 -0.31 -10.33
CA ASP A 91 9.10 -0.72 -9.74
C ASP A 91 8.96 -0.19 -8.29
N PRO A 92 8.13 0.86 -8.06
CA PRO A 92 7.94 1.42 -6.73
C PRO A 92 7.18 0.46 -5.81
N SER A 93 6.39 -0.47 -6.36
CA SER A 93 5.61 -1.45 -5.59
C SER A 93 6.52 -2.51 -4.99
N ALA A 94 7.42 -3.08 -5.81
CA ALA A 94 8.42 -4.04 -5.33
C ALA A 94 9.37 -3.38 -4.30
N HIS A 95 9.79 -2.14 -4.54
CA HIS A 95 10.66 -1.41 -3.60
C HIS A 95 9.95 -1.11 -2.27
N SER A 96 8.68 -0.68 -2.30
CA SER A 96 7.86 -0.50 -1.09
C SER A 96 7.64 -1.82 -0.34
N THR A 97 7.51 -2.93 -1.09
CA THR A 97 7.41 -4.27 -0.50
C THR A 97 8.71 -4.66 0.22
N LEU A 98 9.88 -4.38 -0.37
CA LEU A 98 11.18 -4.57 0.29
C LEU A 98 11.27 -3.78 1.60
N LEU A 99 10.95 -2.49 1.58
CA LEU A 99 10.96 -1.64 2.76
C LEU A 99 10.11 -2.21 3.90
N ARG A 100 8.90 -2.67 3.56
CA ARG A 100 8.00 -3.31 4.52
C ARG A 100 8.61 -4.59 5.10
N MET A 101 9.19 -5.46 4.27
CA MET A 101 9.77 -6.73 4.70
C MET A 101 11.00 -6.55 5.60
N LEU A 102 11.82 -5.52 5.36
CA LEU A 102 13.00 -5.23 6.17
C LEU A 102 12.66 -4.94 7.64
N TRP A 103 11.48 -4.37 7.93
CA TRP A 103 11.02 -4.14 9.30
C TRP A 103 10.70 -5.43 10.08
N TYR A 104 10.51 -6.56 9.39
CA TYR A 104 10.25 -7.86 10.00
C TYR A 104 11.48 -8.75 10.04
N SER A 105 12.61 -8.28 9.50
CA SER A 105 13.86 -9.05 9.48
C SER A 105 14.66 -8.88 10.77
N ASP A 106 15.04 -9.98 11.38
CA ASP A 106 15.96 -9.98 12.52
C ASP A 106 17.41 -9.66 12.11
N ARG A 107 17.69 -9.63 10.80
CA ARG A 107 19.05 -9.42 10.25
C ARG A 107 19.27 -8.01 9.74
N ALA A 108 18.21 -7.31 9.36
CA ALA A 108 18.34 -5.94 8.85
C ALA A 108 18.62 -4.96 9.99
N ALA A 109 19.74 -4.27 9.91
CA ALA A 109 20.08 -3.26 10.91
C ALA A 109 19.31 -1.94 10.65
N PRO A 110 18.94 -1.17 11.70
CA PRO A 110 18.24 0.10 11.51
C PRO A 110 18.91 1.08 10.55
N PRO A 111 20.25 1.21 10.49
CA PRO A 111 20.90 2.05 9.48
C PRO A 111 20.66 1.55 8.04
N GLU A 112 20.66 0.24 7.80
CA GLU A 112 20.37 -0.34 6.49
C GLU A 112 18.93 -0.01 6.04
N ILE A 113 17.96 -0.19 6.93
CA ILE A 113 16.56 0.14 6.67
C ILE A 113 16.42 1.63 6.32
N PHE A 114 17.09 2.50 7.05
CA PHE A 114 17.07 3.94 6.79
C PHE A 114 17.66 4.30 5.43
N GLU A 115 18.81 3.72 5.06
CA GLU A 115 19.42 3.99 3.74
C GLU A 115 18.55 3.46 2.60
N GLU A 116 17.85 2.33 2.78
CA GLU A 116 16.91 1.82 1.79
C GLU A 116 15.69 2.74 1.62
N HIS A 117 15.17 3.34 2.69
CA HIS A 117 14.13 4.39 2.59
C HIS A 117 14.62 5.61 1.82
N LYS A 118 15.86 6.04 2.03
CA LYS A 118 16.46 7.14 1.26
C LYS A 118 16.62 6.77 -0.22
N ALA A 119 17.01 5.54 -0.51
CA ALA A 119 17.13 5.04 -1.88
C ALA A 119 15.77 5.02 -2.58
N TRP A 120 14.73 4.59 -1.87
CA TRP A 120 13.34 4.65 -2.37
C TRP A 120 12.95 6.08 -2.72
N ALA A 121 13.12 7.02 -1.78
CA ALA A 121 12.79 8.42 -1.98
C ALA A 121 13.56 9.01 -3.18
N ALA A 122 14.87 8.80 -3.24
CA ALA A 122 15.70 9.30 -4.34
C ALA A 122 15.28 8.77 -5.73
N ARG A 123 14.70 7.56 -5.80
CA ARG A 123 14.28 6.94 -7.05
C ARG A 123 12.85 7.26 -7.44
N HIS A 124 11.93 7.26 -6.48
CA HIS A 124 10.49 7.26 -6.75
C HIS A 124 9.79 8.56 -6.36
N GLU A 125 10.37 9.37 -5.46
CA GLU A 125 9.82 10.70 -5.19
C GLU A 125 9.91 11.56 -6.43
N ARG A 126 8.76 12.00 -6.91
CA ARG A 126 8.72 13.05 -7.92
C ARG A 126 9.09 14.35 -7.24
N THR A 127 10.26 14.88 -7.55
CA THR A 127 10.58 16.27 -7.22
C THR A 127 9.40 17.14 -7.65
N PRO A 128 8.84 18.00 -6.78
CA PRO A 128 7.77 18.89 -7.18
C PRO A 128 8.22 19.62 -8.45
N ALA A 129 7.39 19.61 -9.48
CA ALA A 129 7.69 20.28 -10.73
C ALA A 129 8.12 21.72 -10.40
N ALA A 130 9.16 22.23 -11.08
CA ALA A 130 9.54 23.63 -11.01
C ALA A 130 8.28 24.45 -11.25
N GLY A 131 7.75 25.15 -10.21
CA GLY A 131 6.46 25.82 -10.24
C GLY A 131 5.41 25.30 -9.25
N ALA A 132 5.82 24.55 -8.21
CA ALA A 132 4.91 24.24 -7.10
C ALA A 132 4.30 25.54 -6.57
N THR A 133 2.96 25.62 -6.62
CA THR A 133 2.24 26.82 -6.14
C THR A 133 2.55 27.03 -4.67
N PRO A 134 3.01 28.23 -4.25
CA PRO A 134 3.25 28.53 -2.85
C PRO A 134 1.98 28.28 -2.01
N HIS A 135 2.16 27.83 -0.78
CA HIS A 135 1.06 27.73 0.16
C HIS A 135 0.60 29.11 0.60
N ALA A 136 -0.70 29.38 0.50
CA ALA A 136 -1.32 30.65 0.88
C ALA A 136 -1.81 30.66 2.34
N ASN A 137 -1.45 29.64 3.13
CA ASN A 137 -1.87 29.51 4.51
C ASN A 137 -1.32 30.67 5.35
N ASP A 138 -2.15 31.19 6.24
CA ASP A 138 -1.74 32.14 7.25
C ASP A 138 -0.65 31.52 8.13
N ARG A 139 0.40 32.31 8.44
CA ARG A 139 1.56 31.87 9.23
C ARG A 139 1.46 32.26 10.72
N ASP A 140 0.32 32.80 11.16
CA ASP A 140 0.08 33.06 12.58
C ASP A 140 0.15 31.75 13.39
N PRO A 141 1.11 31.57 14.31
CA PRO A 141 1.25 30.35 15.09
C PRO A 141 0.13 30.16 16.14
N ALA A 142 -0.62 31.21 16.44
CA ALA A 142 -1.71 31.19 17.42
C ALA A 142 -3.07 30.82 16.80
N ARG A 143 -3.15 30.72 15.48
CA ARG A 143 -4.41 30.33 14.82
C ARG A 143 -4.73 28.85 14.98
N ARG A 144 -5.97 28.48 14.79
CA ARG A 144 -6.41 27.08 14.68
C ARG A 144 -5.76 26.43 13.45
N LEU A 145 -5.06 25.29 13.64
CA LEU A 145 -4.40 24.56 12.55
C LEU A 145 -5.34 23.51 11.95
N ARG A 146 -5.23 23.33 10.63
CA ARG A 146 -5.93 22.29 9.88
C ARG A 146 -5.02 21.10 9.67
N VAL A 147 -5.40 19.94 10.23
CA VAL A 147 -4.64 18.70 10.13
C VAL A 147 -5.41 17.71 9.27
N GLY A 148 -4.81 17.29 8.16
CA GLY A 148 -5.35 16.30 7.26
C GLY A 148 -4.71 14.93 7.48
N PHE A 149 -5.50 13.88 7.61
CA PHE A 149 -5.05 12.49 7.63
C PHE A 149 -5.43 11.80 6.34
N VAL A 150 -4.45 11.22 5.63
CA VAL A 150 -4.68 10.48 4.38
C VAL A 150 -4.51 9.00 4.65
N SER A 151 -5.52 8.17 4.30
CA SER A 151 -5.40 6.72 4.41
C SER A 151 -6.53 5.97 3.70
N PRO A 152 -6.26 4.79 3.11
CA PRO A 152 -7.28 3.84 2.68
C PRO A 152 -7.88 3.06 3.87
N TYR A 153 -7.34 3.19 5.08
CA TYR A 153 -7.71 2.39 6.26
C TYR A 153 -8.61 3.12 7.26
N ILE A 154 -9.30 4.20 6.86
CA ILE A 154 -10.25 4.92 7.74
C ILE A 154 -11.59 4.17 7.80
N HIS A 155 -11.53 2.93 8.22
CA HIS A 155 -12.62 1.99 8.46
C HIS A 155 -12.24 1.06 9.63
N LYS A 156 -12.91 -0.05 9.89
CA LYS A 156 -12.55 -1.04 10.92
C LYS A 156 -11.17 -1.64 10.64
N HIS A 157 -10.15 -0.97 11.13
CA HIS A 157 -8.74 -1.30 10.95
C HIS A 157 -7.90 -0.84 12.14
N ALA A 158 -6.74 -1.47 12.39
CA ALA A 158 -5.85 -1.13 13.50
C ALA A 158 -5.50 0.37 13.55
N VAL A 159 -5.18 0.98 12.40
CA VAL A 159 -4.89 2.41 12.29
C VAL A 159 -6.03 3.27 12.83
N THR A 160 -7.28 2.90 12.51
CA THR A 160 -8.46 3.66 12.93
C THR A 160 -8.67 3.60 14.44
N PHE A 161 -8.35 2.49 15.11
CA PHE A 161 -8.45 2.39 16.56
C PHE A 161 -7.54 3.38 17.29
N PHE A 162 -6.32 3.59 16.77
CA PHE A 162 -5.41 4.62 17.32
C PHE A 162 -5.87 6.03 16.96
N LEU A 163 -6.28 6.24 15.71
CA LEU A 163 -6.72 7.54 15.20
C LEU A 163 -8.00 8.02 15.91
N GLU A 164 -8.95 7.13 16.23
CA GLU A 164 -10.20 7.44 16.88
C GLU A 164 -9.97 8.17 18.20
N SER A 165 -9.07 7.66 19.06
CA SER A 165 -8.74 8.31 20.34
C SER A 165 -8.16 9.71 20.14
N VAL A 166 -7.33 9.92 19.13
CA VAL A 166 -6.77 11.24 18.79
C VAL A 166 -7.88 12.21 18.38
N ILE A 167 -8.80 11.79 17.49
CA ILE A 167 -9.88 12.63 16.99
C ILE A 167 -10.90 12.94 18.08
N GLU A 168 -11.21 11.99 18.94
CA GLU A 168 -12.17 12.20 20.04
C GLU A 168 -11.68 13.23 21.05
N HIS A 169 -10.38 13.21 21.39
CA HIS A 169 -9.82 13.96 22.50
C HIS A 169 -8.95 15.16 22.11
N HIS A 170 -8.81 15.48 20.81
CA HIS A 170 -8.01 16.64 20.40
C HIS A 170 -8.62 17.97 20.87
N ASP A 171 -7.79 18.98 21.07
CA ASP A 171 -8.24 20.34 21.33
C ASP A 171 -8.88 20.95 20.07
N ARG A 172 -10.19 21.00 20.04
CA ARG A 172 -10.96 21.56 18.93
C ARG A 172 -10.80 23.06 18.74
N ALA A 173 -10.31 23.77 19.75
CA ALA A 173 -10.00 25.19 19.61
C ALA A 173 -8.66 25.39 18.88
N ALA A 174 -7.71 24.48 19.08
CA ALA A 174 -6.39 24.52 18.47
C ALA A 174 -6.33 23.82 17.11
N LEU A 175 -7.08 22.71 16.92
CA LEU A 175 -7.00 21.88 15.71
C LEU A 175 -8.36 21.69 15.04
N GLU A 176 -8.34 21.62 13.72
CA GLU A 176 -9.46 21.24 12.85
C GLU A 176 -9.04 20.02 12.02
N ILE A 177 -9.76 18.90 12.15
CA ILE A 177 -9.36 17.60 11.58
C ILE A 177 -10.08 17.33 10.26
N PHE A 178 -9.31 16.90 9.25
CA PHE A 178 -9.79 16.47 7.95
C PHE A 178 -9.35 15.02 7.70
N LEU A 179 -10.27 14.17 7.20
CA LEU A 179 -10.03 12.78 6.89
C LEU A 179 -10.15 12.58 5.38
N TYR A 180 -9.03 12.41 4.69
CA TYR A 180 -8.97 12.07 3.28
C TYR A 180 -9.01 10.55 3.16
N ALA A 181 -10.23 10.01 3.03
CA ALA A 181 -10.49 8.59 3.11
C ALA A 181 -10.64 7.95 1.72
N ASP A 182 -9.73 7.04 1.38
CA ASP A 182 -9.84 6.19 0.21
C ASP A 182 -10.64 4.92 0.54
N VAL A 183 -11.87 5.11 1.02
CA VAL A 183 -12.75 4.06 1.54
C VAL A 183 -14.03 4.03 0.73
N ALA A 184 -14.15 3.05 -0.17
CA ALA A 184 -15.31 2.92 -1.05
C ALA A 184 -16.62 2.63 -0.29
N ARG A 185 -16.54 1.98 0.87
CA ARG A 185 -17.71 1.64 1.71
C ARG A 185 -17.43 1.98 3.16
N PRO A 186 -17.76 3.22 3.60
CA PRO A 186 -17.65 3.62 5.00
C PRO A 186 -18.49 2.72 5.92
N ASP A 187 -17.90 2.30 7.02
CA ASP A 187 -18.51 1.46 8.05
C ASP A 187 -18.90 2.26 9.32
N ASP A 188 -19.23 1.57 10.41
CA ASP A 188 -19.61 2.23 11.66
C ASP A 188 -18.43 2.98 12.31
N TYR A 189 -17.19 2.54 12.12
CA TYR A 189 -15.99 3.24 12.59
C TYR A 189 -15.81 4.55 11.80
N SER A 190 -15.92 4.50 10.47
CA SER A 190 -15.86 5.69 9.62
C SER A 190 -16.89 6.74 10.08
N ARG A 191 -18.14 6.31 10.31
CA ARG A 191 -19.24 7.20 10.75
C ARG A 191 -19.04 7.78 12.15
N ARG A 192 -18.33 7.07 13.06
CA ARG A 192 -18.01 7.60 14.39
C ARG A 192 -17.00 8.73 14.30
N LEU A 193 -15.98 8.61 13.46
CA LEU A 193 -14.97 9.67 13.28
C LEU A 193 -15.62 10.98 12.80
N GLU A 194 -16.61 10.93 11.92
CA GLU A 194 -17.39 12.10 11.52
C GLU A 194 -18.15 12.72 12.70
N LYS A 195 -18.72 11.90 13.60
CA LYS A 195 -19.44 12.39 14.79
C LYS A 195 -18.53 13.12 15.78
N TYR A 196 -17.24 12.79 15.83
CA TYR A 196 -16.28 13.50 16.64
C TYR A 196 -15.85 14.86 16.05
N GLY A 197 -16.49 15.28 14.94
CA GLY A 197 -16.28 16.59 14.32
C GLY A 197 -15.15 16.64 13.30
N ALA A 198 -14.69 15.50 12.80
CA ALA A 198 -13.77 15.43 11.68
C ALA A 198 -14.50 15.69 10.34
N HIS A 199 -13.86 16.46 9.46
CA HIS A 199 -14.37 16.69 8.11
C HIS A 199 -14.03 15.50 7.21
N TRP A 200 -15.02 14.72 6.80
CA TRP A 200 -14.84 13.62 5.87
C TRP A 200 -14.66 14.11 4.43
N ARG A 201 -13.64 13.59 3.74
CA ARG A 201 -13.33 13.81 2.32
C ARG A 201 -13.12 12.46 1.64
N SER A 202 -14.10 11.98 0.87
CA SER A 202 -13.88 10.79 0.04
C SER A 202 -12.86 11.10 -1.05
N THR A 203 -11.92 10.18 -1.25
CA THR A 203 -10.85 10.28 -2.26
C THR A 203 -10.86 9.12 -3.25
N VAL A 204 -11.87 8.24 -3.18
CA VAL A 204 -11.97 6.98 -3.93
C VAL A 204 -11.76 7.14 -5.44
N ASP A 205 -12.30 8.20 -6.04
CA ASP A 205 -12.23 8.42 -7.49
C ASP A 205 -11.28 9.56 -7.86
N LEU A 206 -10.46 10.02 -6.93
CA LEU A 206 -9.52 11.11 -7.19
C LEU A 206 -8.17 10.54 -7.64
N ASP A 207 -7.59 11.14 -8.66
CA ASP A 207 -6.17 10.98 -8.95
C ASP A 207 -5.30 11.82 -7.99
N HIS A 208 -3.98 11.64 -8.04
CA HIS A 208 -3.05 12.35 -7.15
C HIS A 208 -3.12 13.87 -7.30
N ALA A 209 -3.34 14.38 -8.53
CA ALA A 209 -3.41 15.82 -8.78
C ALA A 209 -4.69 16.42 -8.19
N ALA A 210 -5.83 15.74 -8.36
CA ALA A 210 -7.11 16.14 -7.80
C ALA A 210 -7.11 16.08 -6.26
N LEU A 211 -6.47 15.05 -5.67
CA LEU A 211 -6.28 14.96 -4.22
C LEU A 211 -5.42 16.11 -3.70
N ALA A 212 -4.28 16.38 -4.34
CA ALA A 212 -3.40 17.48 -3.97
C ALA A 212 -4.13 18.84 -4.06
N GLN A 213 -4.96 19.03 -5.09
CA GLN A 213 -5.76 20.24 -5.21
C GLN A 213 -6.85 20.36 -4.13
N ARG A 214 -7.48 19.24 -3.75
CA ARG A 214 -8.45 19.19 -2.65
C ARG A 214 -7.79 19.58 -1.32
N VAL A 215 -6.62 19.03 -1.02
CA VAL A 215 -5.83 19.35 0.19
C VAL A 215 -5.49 20.85 0.24
N ARG A 216 -5.11 21.44 -0.90
CA ARG A 216 -4.84 22.89 -1.00
C ARG A 216 -6.11 23.73 -0.80
N ASN A 217 -7.23 23.33 -1.38
CA ASN A 217 -8.50 24.04 -1.25
C ASN A 217 -9.02 24.02 0.20
N ASP A 218 -8.78 22.92 0.91
CA ASP A 218 -9.09 22.80 2.35
C ASP A 218 -8.08 23.58 3.22
N ALA A 219 -7.03 24.20 2.61
CA ALA A 219 -5.96 24.96 3.28
C ALA A 219 -5.33 24.17 4.44
N ILE A 220 -5.00 22.91 4.20
CA ILE A 220 -4.38 22.02 5.19
C ILE A 220 -2.98 22.53 5.54
N ASP A 221 -2.68 22.60 6.84
CA ASP A 221 -1.40 23.04 7.37
C ASP A 221 -0.43 21.89 7.60
N ILE A 222 -0.98 20.77 8.09
CA ILE A 222 -0.22 19.54 8.38
C ILE A 222 -0.94 18.40 7.71
N LEU A 223 -0.27 17.72 6.79
CA LEU A 223 -0.77 16.50 6.16
C LEU A 223 -0.03 15.30 6.75
N VAL A 224 -0.78 14.31 7.25
CA VAL A 224 -0.26 13.09 7.87
C VAL A 224 -0.68 11.90 7.01
N ASP A 225 0.31 11.20 6.47
CA ASP A 225 0.10 9.89 5.86
C ASP A 225 0.09 8.82 6.97
N LEU A 226 -0.98 8.01 7.02
CA LEU A 226 -1.14 6.93 8.00
C LEU A 226 -0.79 5.56 7.41
N SER A 227 -0.38 5.50 6.18
CA SER A 227 -0.27 4.23 5.43
C SER A 227 1.18 3.88 5.07
N GLY A 228 2.06 4.86 4.86
CA GLY A 228 3.44 4.64 4.48
C GLY A 228 3.56 3.74 3.24
N HIS A 229 4.34 2.66 3.32
CA HIS A 229 4.57 1.71 2.23
C HIS A 229 3.56 0.54 2.18
N THR A 230 2.35 0.72 2.70
CA THR A 230 1.29 -0.29 2.62
C THR A 230 0.54 -0.22 1.29
N ALA A 231 -0.20 -1.30 0.97
CA ALA A 231 -0.99 -1.36 -0.26
C ALA A 231 -2.05 -0.23 -0.32
N ASN A 232 -2.34 0.23 -1.53
CA ASN A 232 -3.31 1.31 -1.80
C ASN A 232 -2.96 2.67 -1.16
N ASN A 233 -1.71 2.89 -0.75
CA ASN A 233 -1.26 4.19 -0.28
C ASN A 233 -1.25 5.21 -1.44
N ARG A 234 -1.36 6.51 -1.08
CA ARG A 234 -1.43 7.65 -1.99
C ARG A 234 -0.21 8.55 -1.87
#